data_1a6622a329ef92cdba61c378fa6627c8
#
_entry.id   1a6622a329ef92cdba61c378fa6627c8
#
_cell.length_a   1.000
_cell.length_b   1.000
_cell.length_c   1.000
_cell.angle_alpha   90.00
_cell.angle_beta   90.00
_cell.angle_gamma   90.00
#
_symmetry.space_group_name_H-M   'P 1'
#
loop_
_entity.id
_entity.type
_entity.pdbx_description
1 polymer ?
#
loop_
_entity_poly.entity_id
_entity_poly.type
_entity_poly.pdbx_seq_one_letter_code
_entity_poly.pdbx_strand_id
1 'polypeptide(L)'
;MSNLYPVALQDKVIILGGGVAGCAASIALARKGRDVTLIERELVPRHKVCGEFLSGEALEDLHALGIDVVSLGAAPIEYVRLATTGRAAEAPLPFPAASLTRKALDTALIAEAVAAGVRVERGRSVQALSRTTSNAWQATLDDGTTCEAPTVFLATGKHDLRGYSRPDDPERWVAFKMYFRLAHAQAAELARTSELMLYPGGYGGIQPVEDGIANLCWVVQQKYLARAGNRWENFLAKMQRDCPHLAMRLAGAEPLLQKPIAITHIPYGYIRRTTEDGLYCIGDQAAVIPSFTGDGISIALHTARGAVAAYLRGEPAPVFQAKLRSALRTQMRLAELAADGLNNSFSRAVLPFCLRVWPGVMRVTAKLTRVAQHSAVEQAAVAG
;
A
#
# COMPACT_ATOMS: atom_id res chain seq x y z
N MET A 1 2.92 -13.75 -34.05
CA MET A 1 3.91 -12.69 -33.79
C MET A 1 5.27 -13.37 -33.74
N SER A 2 6.20 -12.99 -34.65
CA SER A 2 7.56 -13.56 -34.67
C SER A 2 8.27 -13.17 -33.36
N ASN A 3 8.89 -14.16 -32.71
CA ASN A 3 9.69 -13.96 -31.50
C ASN A 3 10.85 -12.99 -31.78
N LEU A 4 10.73 -11.76 -31.30
CA LEU A 4 11.69 -10.67 -31.52
C LEU A 4 12.95 -10.79 -30.66
N TYR A 5 12.99 -11.74 -29.70
CA TYR A 5 14.06 -11.88 -28.73
C TYR A 5 14.82 -13.21 -28.90
N PRO A 6 16.10 -13.26 -28.53
CA PRO A 6 16.85 -14.51 -28.44
C PRO A 6 16.13 -15.51 -27.53
N VAL A 7 16.15 -16.81 -27.88
CA VAL A 7 15.48 -17.86 -27.12
C VAL A 7 15.81 -17.83 -25.63
N ALA A 8 17.04 -17.52 -25.26
CA ALA A 8 17.52 -17.40 -23.88
C ALA A 8 16.87 -16.25 -23.06
N LEU A 9 16.18 -15.30 -23.72
CA LEU A 9 15.54 -14.17 -23.04
C LEU A 9 14.02 -14.26 -23.00
N GLN A 10 13.39 -15.14 -23.79
CA GLN A 10 11.94 -15.12 -24.04
C GLN A 10 11.08 -15.25 -22.79
N ASP A 11 11.53 -16.01 -21.79
CA ASP A 11 10.79 -16.27 -20.55
C ASP A 11 11.29 -15.46 -19.36
N LYS A 12 12.30 -14.60 -19.56
CA LYS A 12 12.86 -13.77 -18.49
C LYS A 12 11.98 -12.59 -18.17
N VAL A 13 11.78 -12.37 -16.87
CA VAL A 13 11.06 -11.22 -16.32
C VAL A 13 11.89 -10.59 -15.21
N ILE A 14 12.05 -9.28 -15.27
CA ILE A 14 12.68 -8.51 -14.19
C ILE A 14 11.57 -7.79 -13.40
N ILE A 15 11.64 -7.89 -12.09
CA ILE A 15 10.75 -7.16 -11.17
C ILE A 15 11.56 -6.19 -10.34
N LEU A 16 11.21 -4.92 -10.39
CA LEU A 16 11.89 -3.84 -9.69
C LEU A 16 11.13 -3.46 -8.43
N GLY A 17 11.59 -3.93 -7.27
CA GLY A 17 11.02 -3.67 -5.95
C GLY A 17 10.38 -4.90 -5.31
N GLY A 18 10.90 -5.30 -4.14
CA GLY A 18 10.46 -6.45 -3.33
C GLY A 18 9.42 -6.09 -2.27
N GLY A 19 8.51 -5.15 -2.57
CA GLY A 19 7.32 -4.89 -1.75
C GLY A 19 6.17 -5.84 -2.10
N VAL A 20 4.98 -5.59 -1.53
CA VAL A 20 3.79 -6.44 -1.72
C VAL A 20 3.50 -6.71 -3.19
N ALA A 21 3.44 -5.67 -4.03
CA ALA A 21 3.12 -5.82 -5.46
C ALA A 21 4.19 -6.64 -6.21
N GLY A 22 5.47 -6.33 -5.97
CA GLY A 22 6.57 -7.02 -6.67
C GLY A 22 6.70 -8.47 -6.26
N CYS A 23 6.62 -8.78 -4.96
CA CYS A 23 6.63 -10.18 -4.49
C CYS A 23 5.42 -10.95 -5.01
N ALA A 24 4.20 -10.37 -4.97
CA ALA A 24 3.01 -11.01 -5.48
C ALA A 24 3.13 -11.35 -6.97
N ALA A 25 3.61 -10.41 -7.79
CA ALA A 25 3.85 -10.66 -9.21
C ALA A 25 4.95 -11.72 -9.43
N SER A 26 6.04 -11.67 -8.64
CA SER A 26 7.15 -12.63 -8.74
C SER A 26 6.70 -14.04 -8.45
N ILE A 27 5.99 -14.26 -7.34
CA ILE A 27 5.45 -15.57 -6.95
C ILE A 27 4.53 -16.13 -8.04
N ALA A 28 3.58 -15.31 -8.50
CA ALA A 28 2.61 -15.73 -9.50
C ALA A 28 3.28 -16.10 -10.84
N LEU A 29 4.27 -15.33 -11.30
CA LEU A 29 5.01 -15.61 -12.53
C LEU A 29 5.89 -16.85 -12.41
N ALA A 30 6.62 -17.00 -11.31
CA ALA A 30 7.48 -18.18 -11.08
C ALA A 30 6.66 -19.46 -11.03
N ARG A 31 5.51 -19.48 -10.37
CA ARG A 31 4.57 -20.62 -10.37
C ARG A 31 4.02 -20.96 -11.76
N LYS A 32 4.07 -20.03 -12.71
CA LYS A 32 3.74 -20.25 -14.14
C LYS A 32 4.97 -20.53 -15.00
N GLY A 33 6.09 -20.91 -14.39
CA GLY A 33 7.32 -21.35 -15.06
C GLY A 33 8.14 -20.24 -15.72
N ARG A 34 7.95 -18.98 -15.33
CA ARG A 34 8.78 -17.86 -15.84
C ARG A 34 10.09 -17.75 -15.06
N ASP A 35 11.18 -17.38 -15.76
CA ASP A 35 12.48 -17.07 -15.15
C ASP A 35 12.42 -15.66 -14.56
N VAL A 36 12.20 -15.54 -13.25
CA VAL A 36 11.96 -14.26 -12.58
C VAL A 36 13.16 -13.84 -11.76
N THR A 37 13.64 -12.62 -12.01
CA THR A 37 14.62 -11.92 -11.16
C THR A 37 13.93 -10.75 -10.47
N LEU A 38 13.87 -10.78 -9.14
CA LEU A 38 13.36 -9.72 -8.28
C LEU A 38 14.53 -8.92 -7.69
N ILE A 39 14.57 -7.62 -7.95
CA ILE A 39 15.61 -6.71 -7.44
C ILE A 39 15.01 -5.86 -6.32
N GLU A 40 15.58 -5.94 -5.12
CA GLU A 40 15.15 -5.18 -3.94
C GLU A 40 16.33 -4.41 -3.33
N ARG A 41 16.17 -3.12 -3.13
CA ARG A 41 17.22 -2.26 -2.60
C ARG A 41 17.53 -2.51 -1.12
N GLU A 42 16.56 -2.95 -0.34
CA GLU A 42 16.75 -3.20 1.08
C GLU A 42 17.35 -4.59 1.31
N LEU A 43 18.47 -4.65 2.03
CA LEU A 43 19.11 -5.92 2.34
C LEU A 43 18.23 -6.81 3.22
N VAL A 44 17.48 -6.21 4.15
CA VAL A 44 16.51 -6.89 5.03
C VAL A 44 15.18 -6.14 5.03
N PRO A 45 14.02 -6.82 5.17
CA PRO A 45 12.74 -6.16 5.31
C PRO A 45 12.73 -5.21 6.50
N ARG A 46 12.16 -4.02 6.30
CA ARG A 46 12.08 -2.98 7.32
C ARG A 46 10.66 -2.44 7.46
N HIS A 47 10.41 -1.75 8.55
CA HIS A 47 9.18 -1.00 8.71
C HIS A 47 9.06 0.09 7.65
N LYS A 48 7.87 0.23 7.07
CA LYS A 48 7.56 1.21 6.02
C LYS A 48 6.37 2.07 6.47
N VAL A 49 6.28 3.30 5.98
CA VAL A 49 5.10 4.15 6.22
C VAL A 49 3.89 3.50 5.55
N CYS A 50 3.00 2.94 6.36
CA CYS A 50 1.81 2.21 5.97
C CYS A 50 0.87 2.10 7.18
N GLY A 51 -0.44 2.17 6.95
CA GLY A 51 -1.44 1.86 7.98
C GLY A 51 -1.42 0.38 8.41
N GLU A 52 -0.90 -0.53 7.55
CA GLU A 52 -0.79 -1.97 7.84
C GLU A 52 -2.13 -2.69 7.99
N PHE A 53 -3.16 -2.12 7.41
CA PHE A 53 -4.49 -2.71 7.34
C PHE A 53 -4.58 -3.68 6.15
N LEU A 54 -5.12 -4.86 6.40
CA LEU A 54 -5.39 -5.93 5.43
C LEU A 54 -6.90 -6.09 5.32
N SER A 55 -7.45 -5.75 4.18
CA SER A 55 -8.87 -5.96 3.90
C SER A 55 -9.18 -7.40 3.51
N GLY A 56 -10.45 -7.75 3.42
CA GLY A 56 -10.87 -9.11 3.02
C GLY A 56 -10.24 -9.54 1.70
N GLU A 57 -10.24 -8.66 0.70
CA GLU A 57 -9.63 -8.93 -0.61
C GLU A 57 -8.11 -9.13 -0.51
N ALA A 58 -7.45 -8.33 0.34
CA ALA A 58 -6.02 -8.51 0.58
C ALA A 58 -5.72 -9.84 1.29
N LEU A 59 -6.58 -10.27 2.23
CA LEU A 59 -6.45 -11.55 2.92
C LEU A 59 -6.62 -12.72 1.95
N GLU A 60 -7.61 -12.66 1.05
CA GLU A 60 -7.85 -13.67 0.00
C GLU A 60 -6.65 -13.76 -0.97
N ASP A 61 -6.16 -12.61 -1.48
CA ASP A 61 -5.02 -12.58 -2.38
C ASP A 61 -3.74 -13.10 -1.71
N LEU A 62 -3.49 -12.74 -0.45
CA LEU A 62 -2.34 -13.23 0.31
C LEU A 62 -2.43 -14.73 0.55
N HIS A 63 -3.62 -15.24 0.90
CA HIS A 63 -3.84 -16.69 1.07
C HIS A 63 -3.58 -17.46 -0.24
N ALA A 64 -4.05 -16.95 -1.38
CA ALA A 64 -3.78 -17.54 -2.70
C ALA A 64 -2.28 -17.55 -3.05
N LEU A 65 -1.51 -16.61 -2.51
CA LEU A 65 -0.05 -16.59 -2.61
C LEU A 65 0.66 -17.50 -1.59
N GLY A 66 -0.08 -18.22 -0.74
CA GLY A 66 0.50 -19.11 0.27
C GLY A 66 0.90 -18.38 1.57
N ILE A 67 0.44 -17.15 1.77
CA ILE A 67 0.73 -16.37 2.98
C ILE A 67 -0.40 -16.51 3.99
N ASP A 68 -0.15 -17.26 5.07
CA ASP A 68 -1.05 -17.33 6.21
C ASP A 68 -0.75 -16.22 7.21
N VAL A 69 -1.52 -15.12 7.12
CA VAL A 69 -1.32 -13.96 7.99
C VAL A 69 -1.63 -14.26 9.46
N VAL A 70 -2.48 -15.25 9.74
CA VAL A 70 -2.82 -15.65 11.11
C VAL A 70 -1.59 -16.29 11.78
N SER A 71 -0.90 -17.17 11.08
CA SER A 71 0.34 -17.78 11.58
C SER A 71 1.46 -16.77 11.80
N LEU A 72 1.41 -15.62 11.10
CA LEU A 72 2.33 -14.50 11.29
C LEU A 72 1.94 -13.58 12.46
N GLY A 73 0.87 -13.90 13.19
CA GLY A 73 0.40 -13.14 14.34
C GLY A 73 -0.45 -11.92 14.01
N ALA A 74 -1.01 -11.83 12.79
CA ALA A 74 -1.86 -10.71 12.40
C ALA A 74 -2.99 -10.47 13.40
N ALA A 75 -3.16 -9.23 13.85
CA ALA A 75 -4.24 -8.87 14.75
C ALA A 75 -5.56 -8.76 13.97
N PRO A 76 -6.64 -9.45 14.40
CA PRO A 76 -7.95 -9.33 13.75
C PRO A 76 -8.53 -7.94 13.95
N ILE A 77 -9.16 -7.39 12.91
CA ILE A 77 -9.87 -6.11 12.96
C ILE A 77 -11.35 -6.35 12.61
N GLU A 78 -12.22 -6.02 13.55
CA GLU A 78 -13.67 -6.24 13.42
C GLU A 78 -14.45 -4.94 13.43
N TYR A 79 -13.87 -3.89 14.01
CA TYR A 79 -14.52 -2.61 14.18
C TYR A 79 -13.69 -1.49 13.57
N VAL A 80 -14.38 -0.46 13.09
CA VAL A 80 -13.77 0.81 12.73
C VAL A 80 -14.37 1.90 13.62
N ARG A 81 -13.50 2.73 14.21
CA ARG A 81 -13.90 3.87 15.04
C ARG A 81 -13.40 5.15 14.39
N LEU A 82 -14.31 6.09 14.17
CA LEU A 82 -13.97 7.44 13.71
C LEU A 82 -14.01 8.40 14.89
N ALA A 83 -12.89 9.04 15.18
CA ALA A 83 -12.76 10.03 16.22
C ALA A 83 -12.43 11.42 15.66
N THR A 84 -13.06 12.45 16.22
CA THR A 84 -12.81 13.85 15.92
C THR A 84 -12.66 14.64 17.24
N THR A 85 -12.65 15.96 17.16
CA THR A 85 -12.57 16.86 18.32
C THR A 85 -13.71 16.63 19.33
N GLY A 86 -13.60 15.61 20.18
CA GLY A 86 -14.52 15.33 21.29
C GLY A 86 -15.66 14.36 21.01
N ARG A 87 -15.72 13.74 19.85
CA ARG A 87 -16.74 12.72 19.52
C ARG A 87 -16.11 11.53 18.83
N ALA A 88 -16.59 10.33 19.15
CA ALA A 88 -16.24 9.09 18.48
C ALA A 88 -17.51 8.33 18.07
N ALA A 89 -17.46 7.65 16.92
CA ALA A 89 -18.46 6.74 16.46
C ALA A 89 -17.80 5.44 16.01
N GLU A 90 -18.40 4.31 16.36
CA GLU A 90 -17.89 2.98 16.04
C GLU A 90 -18.91 2.19 15.23
N ALA A 91 -18.44 1.37 14.33
CA ALA A 91 -19.27 0.44 13.57
C ALA A 91 -18.49 -0.85 13.30
N PRO A 92 -19.19 -2.01 13.23
CA PRO A 92 -18.56 -3.24 12.77
C PRO A 92 -18.20 -3.14 11.29
N LEU A 93 -17.03 -3.72 10.94
CA LEU A 93 -16.65 -3.89 9.54
C LEU A 93 -17.56 -4.92 8.87
N PRO A 94 -18.01 -4.66 7.63
CA PRO A 94 -18.87 -5.58 6.89
C PRO A 94 -18.12 -6.74 6.20
N PHE A 95 -16.83 -6.93 6.51
CA PHE A 95 -15.92 -7.89 5.88
C PHE A 95 -14.80 -8.27 6.86
N PRO A 96 -14.18 -9.44 6.70
CA PRO A 96 -12.99 -9.82 7.45
C PRO A 96 -11.86 -8.82 7.21
N ALA A 97 -11.13 -8.47 8.25
CA ALA A 97 -9.94 -7.65 8.15
C ALA A 97 -8.93 -8.03 9.23
N ALA A 98 -7.68 -7.71 8.99
CA ALA A 98 -6.59 -7.89 9.94
C ALA A 98 -5.58 -6.75 9.82
N SER A 99 -4.64 -6.71 10.72
CA SER A 99 -3.47 -5.85 10.59
C SER A 99 -2.18 -6.63 10.91
N LEU A 100 -1.16 -6.34 10.13
CA LEU A 100 0.15 -6.99 10.22
C LEU A 100 1.22 -6.01 9.79
N THR A 101 2.35 -5.95 10.53
CA THR A 101 3.41 -5.02 10.14
C THR A 101 3.94 -5.33 8.74
N ARG A 102 4.31 -4.28 8.01
CA ARG A 102 4.96 -4.43 6.71
C ARG A 102 6.27 -5.19 6.79
N LYS A 103 6.95 -5.14 7.94
CA LYS A 103 8.17 -5.93 8.16
C LYS A 103 7.86 -7.43 8.17
N ALA A 104 6.85 -7.87 8.92
CA ALA A 104 6.44 -9.27 8.95
C ALA A 104 5.89 -9.74 7.60
N LEU A 105 4.97 -8.97 7.00
CA LEU A 105 4.37 -9.28 5.71
C LEU A 105 5.41 -9.34 4.58
N ASP A 106 6.28 -8.32 4.45
CA ASP A 106 7.31 -8.30 3.40
C ASP A 106 8.34 -9.43 3.60
N THR A 107 8.62 -9.83 4.85
CA THR A 107 9.49 -10.98 5.15
C THR A 107 8.89 -12.29 4.62
N ALA A 108 7.62 -12.54 4.94
CA ALA A 108 6.91 -13.74 4.49
C ALA A 108 6.79 -13.79 2.96
N LEU A 109 6.43 -12.67 2.33
CA LEU A 109 6.32 -12.57 0.87
C LEU A 109 7.65 -12.84 0.16
N ILE A 110 8.77 -12.32 0.68
CA ILE A 110 10.09 -12.59 0.09
C ILE A 110 10.48 -14.06 0.27
N ALA A 111 10.20 -14.65 1.45
CA ALA A 111 10.46 -16.06 1.69
C ALA A 111 9.67 -16.95 0.72
N GLU A 112 8.40 -16.65 0.50
CA GLU A 112 7.55 -17.34 -0.46
C GLU A 112 8.03 -17.16 -1.91
N ALA A 113 8.50 -15.97 -2.29
CA ALA A 113 9.08 -15.72 -3.61
C ALA A 113 10.31 -16.62 -3.84
N VAL A 114 11.21 -16.74 -2.85
CA VAL A 114 12.37 -17.65 -2.91
C VAL A 114 11.91 -19.10 -3.02
N ALA A 115 10.92 -19.53 -2.22
CA ALA A 115 10.37 -20.88 -2.26
C ALA A 115 9.72 -21.20 -3.62
N ALA A 116 9.12 -20.22 -4.28
CA ALA A 116 8.57 -20.33 -5.64
C ALA A 116 9.64 -20.38 -6.75
N GLY A 117 10.94 -20.26 -6.42
CA GLY A 117 12.04 -20.30 -7.39
C GLY A 117 12.45 -18.95 -7.97
N VAL A 118 11.98 -17.83 -7.41
CA VAL A 118 12.40 -16.48 -7.84
C VAL A 118 13.85 -16.23 -7.43
N ARG A 119 14.65 -15.70 -8.36
CA ARG A 119 15.98 -15.17 -8.03
C ARG A 119 15.82 -13.81 -7.37
N VAL A 120 16.03 -13.74 -6.05
CA VAL A 120 15.87 -12.50 -5.28
C VAL A 120 17.24 -11.86 -5.03
N GLU A 121 17.51 -10.72 -5.66
CA GLU A 121 18.71 -9.90 -5.48
C GLU A 121 18.40 -8.74 -4.52
N ARG A 122 18.97 -8.80 -3.32
CA ARG A 122 18.74 -7.82 -2.25
C ARG A 122 19.95 -6.93 -2.02
N GLY A 123 19.70 -5.73 -1.47
CA GLY A 123 20.75 -4.73 -1.27
C GLY A 123 21.21 -4.10 -2.59
N ARG A 124 20.36 -4.17 -3.64
CA ARG A 124 20.69 -3.69 -4.98
C ARG A 124 19.62 -2.70 -5.45
N SER A 125 20.04 -1.50 -5.80
CA SER A 125 19.14 -0.49 -6.32
C SER A 125 19.29 -0.29 -7.82
N VAL A 126 18.15 -0.16 -8.51
CA VAL A 126 18.14 0.15 -9.95
C VAL A 126 18.31 1.65 -10.13
N GLN A 127 19.33 2.04 -10.89
CA GLN A 127 19.68 3.43 -11.18
C GLN A 127 19.05 3.91 -12.48
N ALA A 128 18.95 3.03 -13.47
CA ALA A 128 18.38 3.34 -14.78
C ALA A 128 17.67 2.14 -15.39
N LEU A 129 16.69 2.43 -16.22
CA LEU A 129 16.01 1.47 -17.07
C LEU A 129 16.00 2.02 -18.50
N SER A 130 16.51 1.24 -19.45
CA SER A 130 16.67 1.63 -20.86
C SER A 130 16.34 0.49 -21.79
N ARG A 131 16.24 0.78 -23.09
CA ARG A 131 16.12 -0.24 -24.13
C ARG A 131 17.49 -0.58 -24.72
N THR A 132 17.71 -1.86 -24.96
CA THR A 132 18.85 -2.35 -25.73
C THR A 132 18.60 -2.20 -27.22
N THR A 133 19.64 -2.42 -28.03
CA THR A 133 19.53 -2.47 -29.49
C THR A 133 18.60 -3.59 -30.00
N SER A 134 18.44 -4.66 -29.21
CA SER A 134 17.50 -5.75 -29.46
C SER A 134 16.08 -5.46 -28.94
N ASN A 135 15.81 -4.23 -28.50
CA ASN A 135 14.55 -3.78 -27.94
C ASN A 135 14.15 -4.47 -26.61
N ALA A 136 15.07 -5.19 -25.96
CA ALA A 136 14.87 -5.69 -24.60
C ALA A 136 15.02 -4.55 -23.58
N TRP A 137 14.44 -4.73 -22.39
CA TRP A 137 14.69 -3.86 -21.26
C TRP A 137 16.04 -4.20 -20.60
N GLN A 138 16.80 -3.20 -20.27
CA GLN A 138 18.04 -3.31 -19.50
C GLN A 138 17.93 -2.47 -18.24
N ALA A 139 18.01 -3.11 -17.08
CA ALA A 139 18.12 -2.46 -15.79
C ALA A 139 19.59 -2.36 -15.39
N THR A 140 20.06 -1.15 -15.10
CA THR A 140 21.41 -0.87 -14.59
C THR A 140 21.34 -0.72 -13.07
N LEU A 141 22.14 -1.49 -12.34
CA LEU A 141 22.20 -1.49 -10.89
C LEU A 141 23.23 -0.49 -10.36
N ASP A 142 23.23 -0.28 -9.06
CA ASP A 142 24.08 0.69 -8.35
C ASP A 142 25.57 0.37 -8.39
N ASP A 143 25.95 -0.89 -8.63
CA ASP A 143 27.34 -1.31 -8.86
C ASP A 143 27.78 -1.30 -10.34
N GLY A 144 26.90 -0.83 -11.23
CA GLY A 144 27.14 -0.79 -12.67
C GLY A 144 26.85 -2.09 -13.41
N THR A 145 26.48 -3.18 -12.72
CA THR A 145 26.04 -4.41 -13.39
C THR A 145 24.68 -4.21 -14.05
N THR A 146 24.39 -4.98 -15.07
CA THR A 146 23.15 -4.90 -15.83
C THR A 146 22.43 -6.24 -15.89
N CYS A 147 21.10 -6.21 -15.93
CA CYS A 147 20.29 -7.36 -16.23
C CYS A 147 19.29 -7.02 -17.34
N GLU A 148 19.01 -8.00 -18.19
CA GLU A 148 18.16 -7.80 -19.37
C GLU A 148 17.00 -8.79 -19.40
N ALA A 149 15.83 -8.29 -19.83
CA ALA A 149 14.63 -9.09 -20.07
C ALA A 149 13.72 -8.39 -21.08
N PRO A 150 12.88 -9.13 -21.82
CA PRO A 150 11.85 -8.53 -22.67
C PRO A 150 10.78 -7.81 -21.87
N THR A 151 10.58 -8.19 -20.61
CA THR A 151 9.51 -7.68 -19.74
C THR A 151 10.03 -7.25 -18.38
N VAL A 152 9.56 -6.08 -17.94
CA VAL A 152 9.84 -5.51 -16.62
C VAL A 152 8.54 -5.18 -15.91
N PHE A 153 8.48 -5.51 -14.62
CA PHE A 153 7.43 -5.03 -13.71
C PHE A 153 8.00 -3.96 -12.80
N LEU A 154 7.52 -2.72 -12.93
CA LEU A 154 7.93 -1.60 -12.10
C LEU A 154 7.06 -1.56 -10.84
N ALA A 155 7.64 -1.97 -9.71
CA ALA A 155 6.99 -2.16 -8.41
C ALA A 155 7.72 -1.44 -7.26
N THR A 156 8.44 -0.34 -7.55
CA THR A 156 9.28 0.40 -6.58
C THR A 156 8.49 1.15 -5.50
N GLY A 157 7.17 1.02 -5.51
CA GLY A 157 6.28 1.60 -4.52
C GLY A 157 6.36 3.13 -4.51
N LYS A 158 6.62 3.71 -3.34
CA LYS A 158 6.67 5.17 -3.15
C LYS A 158 7.95 5.82 -3.68
N HIS A 159 8.90 5.06 -4.22
CA HIS A 159 10.16 5.57 -4.76
C HIS A 159 10.15 5.54 -6.27
N ASP A 160 10.36 6.70 -6.86
CA ASP A 160 10.40 6.84 -8.30
C ASP A 160 11.75 6.36 -8.87
N LEU A 161 11.68 5.77 -10.05
CA LEU A 161 12.85 5.47 -10.85
C LEU A 161 13.08 6.64 -11.83
N ARG A 162 14.34 7.00 -12.04
CA ARG A 162 14.71 8.07 -12.98
C ARG A 162 14.14 7.78 -14.37
N GLY A 163 13.47 8.76 -14.95
CA GLY A 163 12.74 8.62 -16.23
C GLY A 163 11.30 8.11 -16.09
N TYR A 164 10.91 7.60 -14.93
CA TYR A 164 9.56 7.06 -14.67
C TYR A 164 8.90 7.72 -13.46
N SER A 165 9.30 8.95 -13.15
CA SER A 165 8.77 9.73 -12.02
C SER A 165 7.28 9.99 -12.17
N ARG A 166 6.60 9.98 -11.04
CA ARG A 166 5.22 10.44 -10.92
C ARG A 166 5.21 11.98 -10.82
N PRO A 167 4.09 12.63 -11.13
CA PRO A 167 4.00 14.08 -10.98
C PRO A 167 4.18 14.49 -9.52
N ASP A 168 4.72 15.68 -9.30
CA ASP A 168 4.79 16.28 -7.97
C ASP A 168 3.40 16.43 -7.37
N ASP A 169 3.31 16.22 -6.06
CA ASP A 169 2.11 16.44 -5.28
C ASP A 169 1.97 17.94 -4.93
N PRO A 170 0.95 18.65 -5.47
CA PRO A 170 0.75 20.07 -5.19
C PRO A 170 0.41 20.33 -3.72
N GLU A 171 -0.24 19.39 -3.05
CA GLU A 171 -0.63 19.47 -1.63
C GLU A 171 0.55 19.20 -0.68
N ARG A 172 1.61 18.58 -1.18
CA ARG A 172 2.82 18.21 -0.43
C ARG A 172 2.47 17.45 0.85
N TRP A 173 1.84 16.29 0.67
CA TRP A 173 1.53 15.41 1.78
C TRP A 173 2.78 14.80 2.40
N VAL A 174 2.80 14.79 3.73
CA VAL A 174 3.82 14.13 4.53
C VAL A 174 3.12 13.06 5.37
N ALA A 175 3.64 11.84 5.34
CA ALA A 175 3.13 10.78 6.19
C ALA A 175 4.21 10.33 7.18
N PHE A 176 3.75 10.02 8.39
CA PHE A 176 4.56 9.52 9.48
C PHE A 176 3.99 8.22 10.01
N LYS A 177 4.87 7.44 10.64
CA LYS A 177 4.51 6.21 11.33
C LYS A 177 5.33 6.05 12.60
N MET A 178 4.66 5.62 13.67
CA MET A 178 5.25 5.30 14.95
C MET A 178 4.57 4.08 15.55
N TYR A 179 5.32 3.27 16.25
CA TYR A 179 4.77 2.18 17.04
C TYR A 179 4.78 2.54 18.52
N PHE A 180 3.74 2.08 19.22
CA PHE A 180 3.58 2.28 20.65
C PHE A 180 3.23 0.98 21.36
N ARG A 181 3.78 0.80 22.56
CA ARG A 181 3.21 -0.09 23.56
C ARG A 181 2.22 0.73 24.38
N LEU A 182 0.94 0.44 24.23
CA LEU A 182 -0.12 1.14 24.96
C LEU A 182 -0.20 0.65 26.41
N ALA A 183 -0.71 1.51 27.30
CA ALA A 183 -1.13 1.07 28.63
C ALA A 183 -2.23 -0.01 28.48
N HIS A 184 -2.27 -0.97 29.42
CA HIS A 184 -3.13 -2.16 29.32
C HIS A 184 -4.61 -1.84 29.03
N ALA A 185 -5.19 -0.85 29.73
CA ALA A 185 -6.57 -0.43 29.49
C ALA A 185 -6.77 0.11 28.06
N GLN A 186 -5.80 0.89 27.54
CA GLN A 186 -5.86 1.46 26.20
C GLN A 186 -5.64 0.40 25.11
N ALA A 187 -4.80 -0.59 25.37
CA ALA A 187 -4.61 -1.73 24.48
C ALA A 187 -5.88 -2.59 24.40
N ALA A 188 -6.54 -2.85 25.53
CA ALA A 188 -7.81 -3.57 25.57
C ALA A 188 -8.93 -2.85 24.79
N GLU A 189 -9.03 -1.54 24.95
CA GLU A 189 -10.00 -0.70 24.21
C GLU A 189 -9.71 -0.59 22.70
N LEU A 190 -8.45 -0.75 22.30
CA LEU A 190 -8.06 -0.76 20.87
C LEU A 190 -8.19 -2.15 20.25
N ALA A 191 -8.27 -3.20 21.06
CA ALA A 191 -8.31 -4.58 20.57
C ALA A 191 -9.41 -4.75 19.51
N ARG A 192 -9.04 -5.39 18.39
CA ARG A 192 -9.92 -5.66 17.22
C ARG A 192 -10.49 -4.41 16.52
N THR A 193 -9.97 -3.20 16.82
CA THR A 193 -10.50 -1.94 16.31
C THR A 193 -9.42 -1.17 15.53
N SER A 194 -9.77 -0.70 14.35
CA SER A 194 -8.99 0.32 13.64
C SER A 194 -9.62 1.68 13.89
N GLU A 195 -8.88 2.62 14.48
CA GLU A 195 -9.36 3.97 14.77
C GLU A 195 -8.83 4.94 13.74
N LEU A 196 -9.72 5.73 13.14
CA LEU A 196 -9.41 6.83 12.25
C LEU A 196 -9.66 8.14 13.01
N MET A 197 -8.67 9.01 13.04
CA MET A 197 -8.72 10.30 13.73
C MET A 197 -8.57 11.43 12.72
N LEU A 198 -9.51 12.39 12.76
CA LEU A 198 -9.52 13.54 11.88
C LEU A 198 -9.05 14.79 12.62
N TYR A 199 -8.14 15.53 12.02
CA TYR A 199 -7.64 16.80 12.54
C TYR A 199 -7.41 17.82 11.40
N PRO A 200 -7.25 19.12 11.71
CA PRO A 200 -7.02 20.12 10.68
C PRO A 200 -5.78 19.81 9.83
N GLY A 201 -6.00 19.67 8.51
CA GLY A 201 -4.93 19.43 7.54
C GLY A 201 -4.45 18.01 7.41
N GLY A 202 -5.20 17.02 7.96
CA GLY A 202 -4.85 15.64 7.81
C GLY A 202 -5.70 14.67 8.60
N TYR A 203 -5.25 13.44 8.67
CA TYR A 203 -5.87 12.36 9.42
C TYR A 203 -4.80 11.38 9.92
N GLY A 204 -5.14 10.60 10.92
CA GLY A 204 -4.30 9.52 11.44
C GLY A 204 -5.12 8.27 11.69
N GLY A 205 -4.46 7.12 11.64
CA GLY A 205 -5.04 5.84 12.01
C GLY A 205 -4.19 5.16 13.08
N ILE A 206 -4.83 4.59 14.09
CA ILE A 206 -4.18 3.72 15.07
C ILE A 206 -4.91 2.38 15.13
N GLN A 207 -4.16 1.29 15.15
CA GLN A 207 -4.69 -0.06 15.22
C GLN A 207 -3.67 -1.01 15.85
N PRO A 208 -4.11 -2.14 16.43
CA PRO A 208 -3.19 -3.16 16.90
C PRO A 208 -2.50 -3.82 15.71
N VAL A 209 -1.30 -4.31 15.90
CA VAL A 209 -0.58 -5.24 15.03
C VAL A 209 -0.12 -6.44 15.87
N GLU A 210 0.73 -7.31 15.31
CA GLU A 210 1.28 -8.44 16.05
C GLU A 210 1.96 -7.99 17.37
N ASP A 211 2.14 -8.91 18.31
CA ASP A 211 2.78 -8.71 19.62
C ASP A 211 2.11 -7.66 20.53
N GLY A 212 0.82 -7.32 20.29
CA GLY A 212 0.09 -6.33 21.06
C GLY A 212 0.61 -4.91 20.91
N ILE A 213 1.36 -4.64 19.86
CA ILE A 213 1.89 -3.31 19.51
C ILE A 213 0.79 -2.52 18.77
N ALA A 214 0.73 -1.20 19.02
CA ALA A 214 -0.13 -0.29 18.28
C ALA A 214 0.67 0.45 17.20
N ASN A 215 0.19 0.37 15.96
CA ASN A 215 0.68 1.16 14.83
C ASN A 215 -0.11 2.47 14.74
N LEU A 216 0.55 3.60 14.97
CA LEU A 216 0.01 4.93 14.63
C LEU A 216 0.64 5.42 13.35
N CYS A 217 -0.18 5.58 12.31
CA CYS A 217 0.21 6.17 11.03
C CYS A 217 -0.65 7.40 10.76
N TRP A 218 -0.02 8.52 10.38
CA TRP A 218 -0.75 9.75 10.10
C TRP A 218 -0.22 10.48 8.88
N VAL A 219 -1.09 11.26 8.28
CA VAL A 219 -0.84 12.04 7.06
C VAL A 219 -1.22 13.48 7.31
N VAL A 220 -0.37 14.40 6.91
CA VAL A 220 -0.57 15.84 7.10
C VAL A 220 -0.05 16.61 5.90
N GLN A 221 -0.75 17.69 5.54
CA GLN A 221 -0.23 18.65 4.57
C GLN A 221 0.97 19.41 5.15
N GLN A 222 2.02 19.57 4.38
CA GLN A 222 3.29 20.21 4.81
C GLN A 222 3.09 21.58 5.48
N LYS A 223 2.12 22.38 5.00
CA LYS A 223 1.80 23.69 5.59
C LYS A 223 1.38 23.61 7.07
N TYR A 224 0.72 22.52 7.50
CA TYR A 224 0.33 22.32 8.90
C TYR A 224 1.48 21.81 9.75
N LEU A 225 2.35 20.97 9.19
CA LEU A 225 3.57 20.52 9.83
C LEU A 225 4.52 21.71 10.05
N ALA A 226 4.66 22.61 9.08
CA ALA A 226 5.49 23.82 9.18
C ALA A 226 5.04 24.72 10.33
N ARG A 227 3.72 24.85 10.58
CA ARG A 227 3.18 25.58 11.74
C ARG A 227 3.55 24.97 13.11
N ALA A 228 3.92 23.70 13.12
CA ALA A 228 4.46 23.01 14.32
C ALA A 228 6.00 23.04 14.37
N GLY A 229 6.65 23.89 13.53
CA GLY A 229 8.10 24.02 13.47
C GLY A 229 8.82 22.86 12.78
N ASN A 230 8.12 22.12 11.93
CA ASN A 230 8.63 20.92 11.23
C ASN A 230 9.17 19.81 12.17
N ARG A 231 8.75 19.83 13.44
CA ARG A 231 9.12 18.81 14.44
C ARG A 231 7.94 17.90 14.69
N TRP A 232 8.18 16.59 14.61
CA TRP A 232 7.13 15.59 14.77
C TRP A 232 6.56 15.58 16.19
N GLU A 233 7.39 15.83 17.22
CA GLU A 233 6.96 15.89 18.61
C GLU A 233 5.94 17.00 18.84
N ASN A 234 6.22 18.18 18.31
CA ASN A 234 5.31 19.33 18.39
C ASN A 234 4.02 19.07 17.61
N PHE A 235 4.13 18.40 16.46
CA PHE A 235 2.97 18.01 15.68
C PHE A 235 2.13 16.94 16.37
N LEU A 236 2.74 15.91 16.96
CA LEU A 236 2.04 14.90 17.75
C LEU A 236 1.32 15.55 18.95
N ALA A 237 2.00 16.42 19.69
CA ALA A 237 1.39 17.17 20.80
C ALA A 237 0.23 18.06 20.31
N LYS A 238 0.33 18.67 19.11
CA LYS A 238 -0.77 19.40 18.52
C LYS A 238 -1.94 18.48 18.16
N MET A 239 -1.69 17.32 17.55
CA MET A 239 -2.73 16.34 17.23
C MET A 239 -3.47 15.86 18.49
N GLN A 240 -2.75 15.61 19.59
CA GLN A 240 -3.36 15.24 20.86
C GLN A 240 -4.25 16.35 21.45
N ARG A 241 -3.90 17.61 21.25
CA ARG A 241 -4.77 18.75 21.63
C ARG A 241 -5.98 18.87 20.72
N ASP A 242 -5.80 18.71 19.41
CA ASP A 242 -6.86 18.83 18.42
C ASP A 242 -7.81 17.62 18.42
N CYS A 243 -7.32 16.45 18.88
CA CYS A 243 -8.08 15.21 19.00
C CYS A 243 -7.86 14.59 20.40
N PRO A 244 -8.68 14.95 21.41
CA PRO A 244 -8.57 14.40 22.78
C PRO A 244 -8.64 12.88 22.85
N HIS A 245 -9.29 12.23 21.90
CA HIS A 245 -9.32 10.78 21.77
C HIS A 245 -7.92 10.20 21.56
N LEU A 246 -7.09 10.83 20.73
CA LEU A 246 -5.69 10.41 20.55
C LEU A 246 -4.88 10.61 21.86
N ALA A 247 -5.08 11.73 22.55
CA ALA A 247 -4.41 11.97 23.82
C ALA A 247 -4.76 10.87 24.87
N MET A 248 -6.04 10.51 24.96
CA MET A 248 -6.51 9.42 25.82
C MET A 248 -5.89 8.08 25.39
N ARG A 249 -5.88 7.78 24.09
CA ARG A 249 -5.33 6.52 23.56
C ARG A 249 -3.84 6.37 23.83
N LEU A 250 -3.09 7.45 23.77
CA LEU A 250 -1.65 7.47 24.05
C LEU A 250 -1.29 7.78 25.50
N ALA A 251 -2.28 7.88 26.40
CA ALA A 251 -2.00 8.09 27.84
C ALA A 251 -1.23 6.90 28.41
N GLY A 252 -0.02 7.16 28.92
CA GLY A 252 0.87 6.12 29.43
C GLY A 252 1.49 5.21 28.37
N ALA A 253 1.40 5.57 27.10
CA ALA A 253 1.98 4.79 26.00
C ALA A 253 3.49 5.03 25.91
N GLU A 254 4.23 3.96 25.58
CA GLU A 254 5.67 3.97 25.35
C GLU A 254 5.96 3.93 23.84
N PRO A 255 6.67 4.92 23.27
CA PRO A 255 7.08 4.87 21.87
C PRO A 255 8.18 3.82 21.67
N LEU A 256 8.05 2.98 20.64
CA LEU A 256 8.99 1.90 20.35
C LEU A 256 10.07 2.28 19.31
N LEU A 257 9.99 3.48 18.76
CA LEU A 257 11.00 4.04 17.86
C LEU A 257 11.48 5.38 18.45
N GLN A 258 12.77 5.68 18.30
CA GLN A 258 13.33 6.97 18.73
C GLN A 258 12.74 8.16 17.96
N LYS A 259 12.40 7.94 16.69
CA LYS A 259 11.77 8.92 15.79
C LYS A 259 10.84 8.21 14.83
N PRO A 260 9.77 8.88 14.34
CA PRO A 260 8.87 8.29 13.37
C PRO A 260 9.57 8.00 12.03
N ILE A 261 9.11 6.97 11.35
CA ILE A 261 9.41 6.76 9.95
C ILE A 261 8.59 7.77 9.18
N ALA A 262 9.19 8.45 8.21
CA ALA A 262 8.52 9.50 7.44
C ALA A 262 8.70 9.31 5.94
N ILE A 263 7.72 9.81 5.18
CA ILE A 263 7.78 9.94 3.72
C ILE A 263 7.09 11.23 3.30
N THR A 264 7.60 11.85 2.25
CA THR A 264 7.08 13.10 1.68
C THR A 264 6.67 12.89 0.22
N HIS A 265 5.99 13.88 -0.36
CA HIS A 265 5.63 13.90 -1.78
C HIS A 265 4.81 12.66 -2.20
N ILE A 266 3.71 12.41 -1.49
CA ILE A 266 2.82 11.28 -1.80
C ILE A 266 1.78 11.77 -2.80
N PRO A 267 1.83 11.33 -4.07
CA PRO A 267 0.93 11.82 -5.11
C PRO A 267 -0.45 11.14 -5.02
N TYR A 268 -1.23 11.45 -3.98
CA TYR A 268 -2.58 10.94 -3.84
C TYR A 268 -3.44 11.29 -5.06
N GLY A 269 -4.31 10.36 -5.47
CA GLY A 269 -5.11 10.50 -6.68
C GLY A 269 -4.38 10.13 -7.98
N TYR A 270 -3.08 9.84 -7.91
CA TYR A 270 -2.33 9.45 -9.09
C TYR A 270 -2.82 8.12 -9.65
N ILE A 271 -3.07 8.09 -10.96
CA ILE A 271 -3.21 6.86 -11.76
C ILE A 271 -2.34 7.03 -12.99
N ARG A 272 -1.44 6.08 -13.23
CA ARG A 272 -0.56 6.10 -14.39
C ARG A 272 -1.37 6.11 -15.69
N ARG A 273 -1.04 7.03 -16.58
CA ARG A 273 -1.79 7.24 -17.82
C ARG A 273 -1.39 6.26 -18.91
N THR A 274 -0.10 6.02 -19.04
CA THR A 274 0.47 5.18 -20.08
C THR A 274 1.78 4.57 -19.60
N THR A 275 2.24 3.56 -20.31
CA THR A 275 3.53 2.91 -20.15
C THR A 275 4.05 2.48 -21.51
N GLU A 276 5.29 1.99 -21.56
CA GLU A 276 5.89 1.44 -22.76
C GLU A 276 5.61 -0.07 -22.88
N ASP A 277 5.74 -0.61 -24.08
CA ASP A 277 5.55 -2.05 -24.29
C ASP A 277 6.55 -2.88 -23.46
N GLY A 278 6.08 -3.97 -22.89
CA GLY A 278 6.88 -4.81 -21.99
C GLY A 278 7.17 -4.19 -20.60
N LEU A 279 6.65 -2.98 -20.26
CA LEU A 279 6.80 -2.37 -18.95
C LEU A 279 5.46 -2.30 -18.23
N TYR A 280 5.23 -3.22 -17.28
CA TYR A 280 4.03 -3.25 -16.44
C TYR A 280 4.26 -2.48 -15.16
N CYS A 281 3.50 -1.41 -14.93
CA CYS A 281 3.55 -0.64 -13.68
C CYS A 281 2.52 -1.17 -12.69
N ILE A 282 2.94 -1.52 -11.46
CA ILE A 282 2.09 -2.12 -10.42
C ILE A 282 2.28 -1.46 -9.07
N GLY A 283 1.34 -1.66 -8.15
CA GLY A 283 1.32 -1.01 -6.85
C GLY A 283 1.27 0.52 -6.97
N ASP A 284 1.99 1.22 -6.12
CA ASP A 284 2.02 2.70 -6.13
C ASP A 284 2.59 3.29 -7.42
N GLN A 285 3.28 2.50 -8.24
CA GLN A 285 3.72 2.92 -9.59
C GLN A 285 2.57 2.92 -10.60
N ALA A 286 1.51 2.17 -10.34
CA ALA A 286 0.28 2.19 -11.14
C ALA A 286 -0.74 3.20 -10.62
N ALA A 287 -1.00 3.21 -9.30
CA ALA A 287 -2.02 4.06 -8.68
C ALA A 287 -1.73 4.32 -7.19
N VAL A 288 -1.99 5.54 -6.73
CA VAL A 288 -1.82 5.96 -5.32
C VAL A 288 -3.14 6.47 -4.77
N ILE A 289 -3.83 5.63 -4.01
CA ILE A 289 -5.11 5.98 -3.38
C ILE A 289 -4.87 6.73 -2.06
N PRO A 290 -5.76 7.66 -1.65
CA PRO A 290 -5.73 8.24 -0.31
C PRO A 290 -5.73 7.16 0.78
N SER A 291 -4.76 7.20 1.69
CA SER A 291 -4.45 6.09 2.61
C SER A 291 -5.51 5.84 3.70
N PHE A 292 -6.47 6.76 3.90
CA PHE A 292 -7.57 6.56 4.87
C PHE A 292 -8.51 5.41 4.48
N THR A 293 -8.56 5.04 3.18
CA THR A 293 -9.38 3.90 2.71
C THR A 293 -8.86 2.55 3.19
N GLY A 294 -7.57 2.46 3.57
CA GLY A 294 -6.91 1.21 3.92
C GLY A 294 -6.58 0.30 2.72
N ASP A 295 -6.81 0.75 1.48
CA ASP A 295 -6.75 -0.11 0.28
C ASP A 295 -5.37 -0.18 -0.39
N GLY A 296 -4.33 0.44 0.14
CA GLY A 296 -3.00 0.48 -0.51
C GLY A 296 -2.40 -0.91 -0.75
N ILE A 297 -2.56 -1.85 0.20
CA ILE A 297 -2.10 -3.23 0.06
C ILE A 297 -2.99 -3.99 -0.94
N SER A 298 -4.30 -3.81 -0.88
CA SER A 298 -5.25 -4.42 -1.83
C SER A 298 -4.98 -3.99 -3.26
N ILE A 299 -4.73 -2.68 -3.50
CA ILE A 299 -4.35 -2.17 -4.82
C ILE A 299 -3.02 -2.77 -5.28
N ALA A 300 -2.06 -2.93 -4.38
CA ALA A 300 -0.77 -3.54 -4.72
C ALA A 300 -0.95 -4.99 -5.20
N LEU A 301 -1.74 -5.79 -4.50
CA LEU A 301 -2.06 -7.18 -4.86
C LEU A 301 -2.92 -7.25 -6.13
N HIS A 302 -3.96 -6.44 -6.22
CA HIS A 302 -4.85 -6.37 -7.39
C HIS A 302 -4.10 -6.01 -8.67
N THR A 303 -3.26 -4.97 -8.63
CA THR A 303 -2.49 -4.56 -9.81
C THR A 303 -1.44 -5.59 -10.20
N ALA A 304 -0.82 -6.28 -9.23
CA ALA A 304 0.12 -7.36 -9.50
C ALA A 304 -0.57 -8.53 -10.19
N ARG A 305 -1.70 -9.01 -9.63
CA ARG A 305 -2.50 -10.10 -10.21
C ARG A 305 -2.97 -9.76 -11.64
N GLY A 306 -3.54 -8.56 -11.81
CA GLY A 306 -4.02 -8.10 -13.12
C GLY A 306 -2.91 -8.00 -14.17
N ALA A 307 -1.74 -7.48 -13.80
CA ALA A 307 -0.59 -7.36 -14.69
C ALA A 307 -0.01 -8.73 -15.07
N VAL A 308 0.09 -9.65 -14.12
CA VAL A 308 0.53 -11.02 -14.39
C VAL A 308 -0.44 -11.73 -15.35
N ALA A 309 -1.75 -11.63 -15.10
CA ALA A 309 -2.75 -12.21 -15.98
C ALA A 309 -2.71 -11.59 -17.38
N ALA A 310 -2.52 -10.28 -17.52
CA ALA A 310 -2.35 -9.61 -18.81
C ALA A 310 -1.09 -10.10 -19.53
N TYR A 311 0.04 -10.15 -18.85
CA TYR A 311 1.30 -10.65 -19.41
C TYR A 311 1.17 -12.10 -19.89
N LEU A 312 0.58 -13.00 -19.11
CA LEU A 312 0.41 -14.40 -19.50
C LEU A 312 -0.52 -14.59 -20.70
N ARG A 313 -1.48 -13.68 -20.91
CA ARG A 313 -2.31 -13.65 -22.13
C ARG A 313 -1.65 -12.98 -23.33
N GLY A 314 -0.41 -12.48 -23.20
CA GLY A 314 0.27 -11.71 -24.25
C GLY A 314 -0.36 -10.33 -24.48
N GLU A 315 -1.10 -9.79 -23.52
CA GLU A 315 -1.68 -8.45 -23.61
C GLU A 315 -0.58 -7.39 -23.42
N PRO A 316 -0.41 -6.43 -24.35
CA PRO A 316 0.61 -5.39 -24.22
C PRO A 316 0.45 -4.54 -22.95
N ALA A 317 1.55 -4.18 -22.30
CA ALA A 317 1.53 -3.39 -21.08
C ALA A 317 0.77 -2.06 -21.20
N PRO A 318 0.84 -1.29 -22.29
CA PRO A 318 0.01 -0.10 -22.49
C PRO A 318 -1.49 -0.38 -22.46
N VAL A 319 -1.94 -1.51 -23.02
CA VAL A 319 -3.36 -1.91 -23.05
C VAL A 319 -3.83 -2.25 -21.64
N PHE A 320 -3.04 -3.06 -20.91
CA PHE A 320 -3.30 -3.34 -19.49
C PHE A 320 -3.42 -2.05 -18.69
N GLN A 321 -2.46 -1.11 -18.83
CA GLN A 321 -2.43 0.14 -18.09
C GLN A 321 -3.66 1.01 -18.36
N ALA A 322 -4.12 1.05 -19.62
CA ALA A 322 -5.33 1.79 -19.99
C ALA A 322 -6.60 1.19 -19.35
N LYS A 323 -6.73 -0.14 -19.35
CA LYS A 323 -7.83 -0.86 -18.71
C LYS A 323 -7.83 -0.64 -17.20
N LEU A 324 -6.67 -0.80 -16.56
CA LEU A 324 -6.50 -0.57 -15.12
C LEU A 324 -6.89 0.85 -14.73
N ARG A 325 -6.45 1.85 -15.52
CA ARG A 325 -6.83 3.25 -15.31
C ARG A 325 -8.34 3.45 -15.39
N SER A 326 -9.00 2.85 -16.37
CA SER A 326 -10.46 2.93 -16.51
C SER A 326 -11.17 2.32 -15.30
N ALA A 327 -10.72 1.15 -14.85
CA ALA A 327 -11.30 0.44 -13.71
C ALA A 327 -11.15 1.22 -12.40
N LEU A 328 -9.97 1.79 -12.12
CA LEU A 328 -9.69 2.50 -10.88
C LEU A 328 -10.21 3.94 -10.84
N ARG A 329 -10.59 4.53 -11.97
CA ARG A 329 -10.92 5.97 -12.07
C ARG A 329 -12.08 6.38 -11.17
N THR A 330 -13.15 5.59 -11.15
CA THR A 330 -14.33 5.90 -10.33
C THR A 330 -14.03 5.78 -8.84
N GLN A 331 -13.37 4.69 -8.44
CA GLN A 331 -12.95 4.47 -7.06
C GLN A 331 -12.01 5.58 -6.57
N MET A 332 -11.03 5.97 -7.38
CA MET A 332 -10.09 7.04 -7.05
C MET A 332 -10.80 8.37 -6.82
N ARG A 333 -11.72 8.74 -7.72
CA ARG A 333 -12.53 9.97 -7.58
C ARG A 333 -13.38 9.97 -6.31
N LEU A 334 -14.01 8.84 -5.98
CA LEU A 334 -14.78 8.71 -4.75
C LEU A 334 -13.90 8.83 -3.51
N ALA A 335 -12.71 8.23 -3.53
CA ALA A 335 -11.75 8.36 -2.45
C ALA A 335 -11.22 9.81 -2.30
N GLU A 336 -10.93 10.51 -3.40
CA GLU A 336 -10.54 11.92 -3.38
C GLU A 336 -11.66 12.81 -2.79
N LEU A 337 -12.89 12.67 -3.27
CA LEU A 337 -14.04 13.41 -2.73
C LEU A 337 -14.27 13.14 -1.24
N ALA A 338 -14.08 11.89 -0.81
CA ALA A 338 -14.17 11.56 0.61
C ALA A 338 -13.03 12.19 1.40
N ALA A 339 -11.79 12.19 0.89
CA ALA A 339 -10.64 12.85 1.52
C ALA A 339 -10.85 14.36 1.67
N ASP A 340 -11.37 15.02 0.64
CA ASP A 340 -11.70 16.44 0.66
C ASP A 340 -12.81 16.74 1.68
N GLY A 341 -13.82 15.88 1.73
CA GLY A 341 -14.88 15.96 2.73
C GLY A 341 -14.34 15.81 4.16
N LEU A 342 -13.43 14.90 4.41
CA LEU A 342 -12.79 14.70 5.72
C LEU A 342 -11.90 15.89 6.13
N ASN A 343 -11.33 16.62 5.18
CA ASN A 343 -10.52 17.80 5.44
C ASN A 343 -11.34 19.06 5.75
N ASN A 344 -12.64 19.08 5.45
CA ASN A 344 -13.51 20.22 5.71
C ASN A 344 -13.88 20.28 7.21
N SER A 345 -13.82 21.48 7.82
CA SER A 345 -14.15 21.69 9.23
C SER A 345 -15.61 21.37 9.57
N PHE A 346 -16.53 21.70 8.68
CA PHE A 346 -17.96 21.40 8.85
C PHE A 346 -18.22 19.88 8.83
N SER A 347 -17.64 19.19 7.86
CA SER A 347 -17.76 17.71 7.75
C SER A 347 -17.20 17.01 8.99
N ARG A 348 -16.03 17.46 9.51
CA ARG A 348 -15.45 16.92 10.76
C ARG A 348 -16.36 17.10 11.98
N ALA A 349 -17.11 18.18 12.04
CA ALA A 349 -18.03 18.43 13.15
C ALA A 349 -19.32 17.58 13.05
N VAL A 350 -19.81 17.35 11.84
CA VAL A 350 -21.11 16.71 11.58
C VAL A 350 -21.00 15.21 11.38
N LEU A 351 -19.90 14.74 10.77
CA LEU A 351 -19.74 13.34 10.39
C LEU A 351 -19.89 12.34 11.55
N PRO A 352 -19.31 12.55 12.77
CA PRO A 352 -19.52 11.63 13.88
C PRO A 352 -20.98 11.55 14.34
N PHE A 353 -21.71 12.64 14.23
CA PHE A 353 -23.15 12.64 14.53
C PHE A 353 -23.92 11.84 13.49
N CYS A 354 -23.66 12.07 12.20
CA CYS A 354 -24.30 11.33 11.10
C CYS A 354 -24.02 9.82 11.22
N LEU A 355 -22.78 9.44 11.53
CA LEU A 355 -22.37 8.03 11.68
C LEU A 355 -23.00 7.36 12.91
N ARG A 356 -23.21 8.12 14.00
CA ARG A 356 -23.89 7.62 15.20
C ARG A 356 -25.38 7.39 14.95
N VAL A 357 -26.01 8.28 14.17
CA VAL A 357 -27.46 8.17 13.83
C VAL A 357 -27.68 7.16 12.71
N TRP A 358 -26.72 6.99 11.82
CA TRP A 358 -26.83 6.10 10.67
C TRP A 358 -25.54 5.28 10.44
N PRO A 359 -25.29 4.24 11.23
CA PRO A 359 -24.10 3.39 11.10
C PRO A 359 -23.96 2.74 9.72
N GLY A 360 -25.08 2.61 8.98
CA GLY A 360 -25.10 2.10 7.61
C GLY A 360 -24.28 2.91 6.62
N VAL A 361 -24.09 4.21 6.84
CA VAL A 361 -23.26 5.07 5.99
C VAL A 361 -21.80 4.60 5.99
N MET A 362 -21.25 4.23 7.14
CA MET A 362 -19.89 3.69 7.20
C MET A 362 -19.73 2.39 6.40
N ARG A 363 -20.73 1.49 6.46
CA ARG A 363 -20.75 0.24 5.68
C ARG A 363 -20.80 0.52 4.18
N VAL A 364 -21.63 1.48 3.76
CA VAL A 364 -21.75 1.87 2.34
C VAL A 364 -20.47 2.52 1.85
N THR A 365 -19.91 3.46 2.61
CA THR A 365 -18.65 4.12 2.24
C THR A 365 -17.50 3.11 2.17
N ALA A 366 -17.39 2.21 3.16
CA ALA A 366 -16.40 1.14 3.14
C ALA A 366 -16.55 0.19 1.94
N LYS A 367 -17.77 -0.06 1.46
CA LYS A 367 -18.00 -0.86 0.24
C LYS A 367 -17.71 -0.09 -1.04
N LEU A 368 -18.05 1.19 -1.11
CA LEU A 368 -17.91 2.02 -2.32
C LEU A 368 -16.46 2.43 -2.62
N THR A 369 -15.61 2.48 -1.60
CA THR A 369 -14.18 2.80 -1.76
C THR A 369 -13.32 1.59 -2.14
N ARG A 370 -13.89 0.37 -2.15
CA ARG A 370 -13.13 -0.86 -2.40
C ARG A 370 -12.93 -1.16 -3.87
N VAL A 371 -11.81 -1.85 -4.14
CA VAL A 371 -11.55 -2.43 -5.46
C VAL A 371 -12.62 -3.48 -5.74
N ALA A 372 -13.33 -3.35 -6.86
CA ALA A 372 -14.38 -4.31 -7.23
C ALA A 372 -13.80 -5.73 -7.31
N GLN A 373 -14.48 -6.69 -6.67
CA GLN A 373 -14.15 -8.10 -6.81
C GLN A 373 -14.29 -8.50 -8.28
N HIS A 374 -13.25 -9.11 -8.82
CA HIS A 374 -13.25 -9.56 -10.21
C HIS A 374 -14.01 -10.89 -10.39
N SER A 375 -14.48 -11.08 -11.64
CA SER A 375 -15.17 -12.29 -12.07
C SER A 375 -14.29 -13.54 -11.84
N ALA A 376 -14.92 -14.66 -11.55
CA ALA A 376 -14.31 -15.98 -11.30
C ALA A 376 -13.27 -16.43 -12.36
N VAL A 377 -13.30 -15.84 -13.55
CA VAL A 377 -12.35 -16.11 -14.64
C VAL A 377 -10.93 -15.61 -14.35
N GLU A 378 -10.77 -14.49 -13.60
CA GLU A 378 -9.44 -13.96 -13.26
C GLU A 378 -8.82 -14.64 -12.03
N GLN A 379 -9.65 -15.19 -11.14
CA GLN A 379 -9.17 -16.00 -10.01
C GLN A 379 -8.57 -17.34 -10.46
N ALA A 380 -9.16 -17.99 -11.48
CA ALA A 380 -8.67 -19.24 -12.01
C ALA A 380 -7.31 -19.13 -12.74
N ALA A 381 -6.97 -17.96 -13.28
CA ALA A 381 -5.70 -17.75 -14.00
C ALA A 381 -4.47 -17.67 -13.07
N VAL A 382 -4.65 -17.49 -11.77
CA VAL A 382 -3.55 -17.35 -10.77
C VAL A 382 -3.47 -18.59 -9.86
N ALA A 383 -4.56 -19.34 -9.68
CA ALA A 383 -4.64 -20.48 -8.76
C ALA A 383 -4.30 -21.85 -9.41
N GLY A 384 -4.21 -21.92 -10.72
CA GLY A 384 -3.78 -23.13 -11.47
C GLY A 384 -2.31 -22.92 -11.94
#